data_bf22daa0e9d83df133e8cdf5734d786d
#
_entry.id   bf22daa0e9d83df133e8cdf5734d786d
#
_cell.length_a   1.000
_cell.length_b   1.000
_cell.length_c   1.000
_cell.angle_alpha   90.00
_cell.angle_beta   90.00
_cell.angle_gamma   90.00
#
_symmetry.space_group_name_H-M   'P 1'
#
loop_
_entity.id
_entity.type
_entity.pdbx_description
1 polymer ?
#
loop_
_entity_poly.entity_id
_entity_poly.type
_entity_poly.pdbx_seq_one_letter_code
_entity_poly.pdbx_strand_id
1 'polypeptide(L)' 'MNAVKINKVKAFREALNKSQYEMAILLNISQGSYCKKERRRKFTDNEKVILTNYFKETFLNETLESIFF' A
#
# COMPACT_ATOMS: atom_id res chain seq x y z
N MET A 1 -17.64 -18.17 -10.38
CA MET A 1 -16.47 -18.13 -9.50
C MET A 1 -16.14 -16.68 -9.15
N ASN A 2 -15.96 -16.41 -7.88
CA ASN A 2 -15.66 -15.05 -7.44
C ASN A 2 -14.19 -14.72 -7.65
N ALA A 3 -13.93 -13.58 -8.26
CA ALA A 3 -12.58 -13.07 -8.35
C ALA A 3 -12.11 -12.62 -6.95
N VAL A 4 -10.95 -13.10 -6.54
CA VAL A 4 -10.36 -12.66 -5.28
C VAL A 4 -9.51 -11.42 -5.57
N LYS A 5 -9.85 -10.31 -4.94
CA LYS A 5 -9.03 -9.11 -5.06
C LYS A 5 -7.77 -9.26 -4.23
N ILE A 6 -6.63 -9.16 -4.88
CA ILE A 6 -5.35 -9.19 -4.21
C ILE A 6 -5.16 -7.87 -3.46
N ASN A 7 -4.67 -7.94 -2.23
CA ASN A 7 -4.27 -6.74 -1.49
C ASN A 7 -2.91 -6.30 -2.02
N LYS A 8 -2.92 -5.42 -3.01
CA LYS A 8 -1.70 -5.02 -3.70
C LYS A 8 -0.74 -4.26 -2.81
N VAL A 9 -1.25 -3.43 -1.90
CA VAL A 9 -0.37 -2.70 -0.97
C VAL A 9 0.43 -3.68 -0.13
N LYS A 10 -0.24 -4.67 0.44
CA LYS A 10 0.43 -5.71 1.21
C LYS A 10 1.41 -6.50 0.34
N ALA A 11 0.98 -6.90 -0.85
CA ALA A 11 1.80 -7.67 -1.77
C ALA A 11 3.08 -6.91 -2.17
N PHE A 12 2.95 -5.63 -2.52
CA PHE A 12 4.10 -4.81 -2.89
C PHE A 12 5.02 -4.57 -1.69
N ARG A 13 4.45 -4.31 -0.52
CA ARG A 13 5.24 -4.15 0.69
C ARG A 13 6.09 -5.40 0.97
N GLU A 14 5.46 -6.56 0.91
CA GLU A 14 6.15 -7.83 1.14
C GLU A 14 7.20 -8.10 0.06
N ALA A 15 6.87 -7.80 -1.19
CA ALA A 15 7.82 -7.96 -2.30
C ALA A 15 9.06 -7.07 -2.12
N LEU A 16 8.90 -5.89 -1.52
CA LEU A 16 10.00 -5.00 -1.21
C LEU A 16 10.69 -5.33 0.11
N ASN A 17 10.22 -6.36 0.80
CA ASN A 17 10.75 -6.80 2.10
C ASN A 17 10.66 -5.69 3.15
N LYS A 18 9.56 -4.94 3.14
CA LYS A 18 9.32 -3.86 4.10
C LYS A 18 8.35 -4.29 5.17
N SER A 19 8.60 -3.85 6.40
CA SER A 19 7.69 -4.11 7.52
C SER A 19 6.54 -3.10 7.52
N GLN A 20 5.47 -3.44 8.24
CA GLN A 20 4.38 -2.49 8.46
C GLN A 20 4.86 -1.24 9.21
N TYR A 21 5.83 -1.41 10.10
CA TYR A 21 6.42 -0.29 10.82
C TYR A 21 7.11 0.71 9.86
N GLU A 22 7.88 0.17 8.91
CA GLU A 22 8.55 1.01 7.92
C GLU A 22 7.56 1.79 7.06
N MET A 23 6.47 1.15 6.68
CA MET A 23 5.42 1.81 5.89
C MET A 23 4.67 2.85 6.71
N ALA A 24 4.48 2.60 8.00
CA ALA A 24 3.87 3.57 8.91
C ALA A 24 4.73 4.84 9.00
N ILE A 25 6.05 4.67 9.08
CA ILE A 25 6.97 5.80 9.06
C ILE A 25 6.85 6.59 7.76
N LEU A 26 6.78 5.89 6.64
CA LEU A 26 6.62 6.51 5.32
C LEU A 26 5.38 7.40 5.27
N LEU A 27 4.28 6.94 5.86
CA LEU A 27 3.01 7.67 5.87
C LEU A 27 2.87 8.63 7.07
N ASN A 28 3.86 8.64 7.97
CA ASN A 28 3.83 9.45 9.20
C ASN A 28 2.62 9.16 10.07
N ILE A 29 2.33 7.88 10.26
CA ILE A 29 1.24 7.38 11.11
C ILE A 29 1.77 6.29 12.03
N SER A 30 0.96 5.90 13.02
CA SER A 30 1.35 4.81 13.90
C SER A 30 1.29 3.46 13.18
N GLN A 31 2.05 2.49 13.67
CA GLN A 31 2.03 1.14 13.10
C GLN A 31 0.65 0.51 13.19
N GLY A 32 -0.05 0.72 14.31
CA GLY A 32 -1.41 0.21 14.49
C GLY A 32 -2.37 0.78 13.47
N SER A 33 -2.27 2.10 13.20
CA SER A 33 -3.09 2.73 12.17
C SER A 33 -2.79 2.15 10.79
N TYR A 34 -1.51 1.98 10.47
CA TYR A 34 -1.11 1.41 9.18
C TYR A 34 -1.66 -0.02 9.03
N CYS A 35 -1.51 -0.83 10.08
CA CYS A 35 -1.98 -2.22 10.06
C CYS A 35 -3.47 -2.29 9.72
N LYS A 36 -4.28 -1.45 10.36
CA LYS A 36 -5.72 -1.41 10.11
C LYS A 36 -6.03 -0.96 8.69
N LYS A 37 -5.34 0.09 8.21
CA LYS A 37 -5.55 0.62 6.86
C LYS A 37 -5.19 -0.42 5.80
N GLU A 38 -4.07 -1.10 5.96
CA GLU A 38 -3.67 -2.14 5.02
C GLU A 38 -4.67 -3.29 5.01
N ARG A 39 -5.08 -3.77 6.18
CA ARG A 39 -6.03 -4.87 6.27
C ARG A 39 -7.39 -4.51 5.69
N ARG A 40 -7.87 -3.30 5.96
CA ARG A 40 -9.17 -2.83 5.48
C ARG A 40 -9.11 -2.25 4.07
N ARG A 41 -7.90 -2.07 3.53
CA ARG A 41 -7.65 -1.48 2.22
C ARG A 41 -8.24 -0.06 2.12
N LYS A 42 -8.13 0.71 3.21
CA LYS A 42 -8.66 2.07 3.29
C LYS A 42 -7.56 3.05 3.65
N PHE A 43 -7.13 3.80 2.64
CA PHE A 43 -6.15 4.86 2.79
C PHE A 43 -6.77 6.18 2.36
N THR A 44 -6.26 7.26 2.92
CA THR A 44 -6.65 8.60 2.46
C THR A 44 -6.08 8.84 1.07
N ASP A 45 -6.62 9.84 0.36
CA ASP A 45 -6.13 10.16 -0.98
C ASP A 45 -4.64 10.54 -0.95
N ASN A 46 -4.22 11.30 0.06
CA ASN A 46 -2.81 11.67 0.21
C ASN A 46 -1.93 10.44 0.45
N GLU A 47 -2.39 9.51 1.29
CA GLU A 47 -1.67 8.27 1.54
C GLU A 47 -1.55 7.42 0.28
N LYS A 48 -2.61 7.38 -0.53
CA LYS A 48 -2.59 6.65 -1.81
C LYS A 48 -1.53 7.24 -2.75
N VAL A 49 -1.42 8.56 -2.82
CA VAL A 49 -0.41 9.21 -3.64
C VAL A 49 1.00 8.86 -3.16
N ILE A 50 1.24 8.93 -1.85
CA ILE A 50 2.54 8.61 -1.28
C ILE A 50 2.91 7.15 -1.58
N LEU A 51 1.99 6.23 -1.34
CA LEU A 51 2.22 4.80 -1.58
C LEU A 51 2.46 4.53 -3.07
N THR A 52 1.67 5.14 -3.95
CA THR A 52 1.83 4.98 -5.40
C THR A 52 3.23 5.43 -5.83
N ASN A 53 3.65 6.61 -5.41
CA ASN A 53 4.96 7.13 -5.77
C ASN A 53 6.09 6.25 -5.24
N TYR A 54 5.92 5.72 -4.04
CA TYR A 54 6.91 4.83 -3.44
C TYR A 54 7.02 3.51 -4.22
N PHE A 55 5.89 2.89 -4.53
CA PHE A 55 5.88 1.62 -5.26
C PHE A 55 6.33 1.75 -6.71
N LYS A 56 6.04 2.89 -7.35
CA LYS A 56 6.44 3.12 -8.74
C LYS A 56 7.96 3.14 -8.94
N GLU A 57 8.73 3.35 -7.89
CA GLU A 57 10.19 3.31 -8.00
C GLU A 57 10.68 1.91 -8.41
N THR A 58 9.95 0.87 -8.03
CA THR A 58 10.29 -0.51 -8.38
C THR A 58 9.30 -1.08 -9.40
N PHE A 59 8.01 -0.80 -9.23
CA PHE A 59 6.94 -1.31 -10.09
C PHE A 59 6.51 -0.21 -11.05
N LEU A 60 7.29 0.00 -12.10
CA LEU A 60 7.21 1.19 -12.97
C LEU A 60 5.88 1.35 -13.70
N ASN A 61 5.17 0.25 -13.94
CA ASN A 61 3.91 0.28 -14.69
C ASN A 61 2.68 0.46 -13.81
N GLU A 62 2.85 0.53 -12.49
CA GLU A 62 1.72 0.69 -11.58
C GLU A 62 1.27 2.15 -11.52
N THR A 63 -0.02 2.33 -11.36
CA THR A 63 -0.63 3.64 -11.19
C THR A 63 -1.50 3.63 -9.94
N LEU A 64 -1.97 4.81 -9.53
CA LEU A 64 -2.89 4.90 -8.39
C LEU A 64 -4.13 4.04 -8.64
N GLU A 65 -4.67 4.08 -9.86
CA GLU A 65 -5.84 3.27 -10.22
C GLU A 65 -5.54 1.78 -10.15
N SER A 66 -4.37 1.35 -10.65
CA SER A 66 -4.04 -0.08 -10.68
C SER A 66 -3.80 -0.64 -9.28
N ILE A 67 -3.34 0.20 -8.35
CA ILE A 67 -3.06 -0.25 -6.98
C ILE A 67 -4.34 -0.25 -6.13
N PHE A 68 -5.18 0.79 -6.26
CA PHE A 68 -6.29 1.02 -5.32
C PHE A 68 -7.67 0.78 -5.92
N PHE A 69 -7.78 0.66 -7.22
CA PHE A 69 -9.05 0.41 -7.90
C PHE A 69 -8.92 -0.76 -8.86
#